data_1200d84ac93e6d03ff5babe97cb75453
#
_entry.id   1200d84ac93e6d03ff5babe97cb75453
#
_cell.length_a   1.000
_cell.length_b   1.000
_cell.length_c   1.000
_cell.angle_alpha   90.00
_cell.angle_beta   90.00
_cell.angle_gamma   90.00
#
_symmetry.space_group_name_H-M   'P 1'
#
loop_
_entity.id
_entity.type
_entity.pdbx_description
1 polymer ?
#
loop_
_entity_poly.entity_id
_entity_poly.type
_entity_poly.pdbx_seq_one_letter_code
_entity_poly.pdbx_strand_id
1 'polypeptide(L)'
;MSKGYLLDTSALLAYMEKEAGDERVKTILKNENVLIPWTALTELFDITCRKKGEDVAELRYAMLKRSGAHVIWQADESVLISAGMIKAFHRVSFADAIIASYAVKYDTILVHKDPEFEALFGQLEMEALPYKND
;
A
#
# COMPACT_ATOMS: atom_id res chain seq x y z
N MET A 1 3.74 0.17 -22.65
CA MET A 1 3.61 1.08 -21.50
C MET A 1 3.93 0.34 -20.22
N SER A 2 4.64 0.99 -19.32
CA SER A 2 4.94 0.39 -18.02
C SER A 2 3.69 0.38 -17.14
N LYS A 3 3.62 -0.61 -16.26
CA LYS A 3 2.56 -0.68 -15.25
C LYS A 3 2.74 0.43 -14.22
N GLY A 4 1.63 0.89 -13.66
CA GLY A 4 1.67 1.75 -12.49
C GLY A 4 2.00 0.95 -11.23
N TYR A 5 2.12 1.67 -10.14
CA TYR A 5 2.45 1.10 -8.83
C TYR A 5 1.32 1.37 -7.85
N LEU A 6 1.13 0.45 -6.93
CA LEU A 6 0.20 0.63 -5.83
C LEU A 6 0.99 0.46 -4.53
N LEU A 7 0.89 1.45 -3.64
CA LEU A 7 1.63 1.43 -2.38
C LEU A 7 0.72 0.94 -1.25
N ASP A 8 1.19 -0.07 -0.51
CA ASP A 8 0.49 -0.54 0.68
C ASP A 8 0.87 0.29 1.90
N THR A 9 0.28 -0.04 3.03
CA THR A 9 0.55 0.65 4.30
C THR A 9 2.03 0.59 4.68
N SER A 10 2.65 -0.58 4.53
CA SER A 10 4.06 -0.75 4.95
C SER A 10 5.01 0.06 4.07
N ALA A 11 4.72 0.20 2.78
CA ALA A 11 5.51 1.06 1.89
C ALA A 11 5.36 2.53 2.26
N LEU A 12 4.13 2.97 2.56
CA LEU A 12 3.89 4.34 3.00
C LEU A 12 4.61 4.65 4.32
N LEU A 13 4.58 3.71 5.26
CA LEU A 13 5.29 3.87 6.54
C LEU A 13 6.79 3.93 6.34
N ALA A 14 7.35 3.07 5.47
CA ALA A 14 8.78 3.10 5.17
C ALA A 14 9.20 4.49 4.68
N TYR A 15 8.40 5.07 3.79
CA TYR A 15 8.67 6.40 3.24
C TYR A 15 8.59 7.47 4.33
N MET A 16 7.52 7.45 5.13
CA MET A 16 7.31 8.45 6.17
C MET A 16 8.28 8.34 7.34
N GLU A 17 8.68 7.13 7.71
CA GLU A 17 9.59 6.89 8.83
C GLU A 17 11.06 6.82 8.40
N LYS A 18 11.34 7.02 7.12
CA LYS A 18 12.69 6.97 6.55
C LYS A 18 13.37 5.63 6.83
N GLU A 19 12.61 4.56 6.68
CA GLU A 19 13.15 3.20 6.83
C GLU A 19 13.80 2.75 5.52
N ALA A 20 14.48 1.59 5.56
CA ALA A 20 15.09 1.03 4.36
C ALA A 20 14.03 0.85 3.27
N GLY A 21 14.32 1.33 2.07
CA GLY A 21 13.38 1.33 0.95
C GLY A 21 12.71 2.68 0.70
N ASP A 22 12.87 3.65 1.61
CA ASP A 22 12.24 4.96 1.48
C ASP A 22 12.61 5.69 0.19
N GLU A 23 13.87 5.61 -0.23
CA GLU A 23 14.33 6.26 -1.46
C GLU A 23 13.67 5.63 -2.70
N ARG A 24 13.42 4.32 -2.67
CA ARG A 24 12.71 3.67 -3.76
C ARG A 24 11.27 4.17 -3.86
N VAL A 25 10.58 4.29 -2.73
CA VAL A 25 9.22 4.82 -2.69
C VAL A 25 9.20 6.26 -3.19
N LYS A 26 10.16 7.07 -2.77
CA LYS A 26 10.28 8.46 -3.21
C LYS A 26 10.44 8.52 -4.73
N THR A 27 11.29 7.68 -5.31
CA THR A 27 11.51 7.63 -6.75
C THR A 27 10.23 7.23 -7.49
N ILE A 28 9.51 6.24 -6.97
CA ILE A 28 8.24 5.79 -7.54
C ILE A 28 7.21 6.94 -7.52
N LEU A 29 7.05 7.59 -6.38
CA LEU A 29 6.10 8.71 -6.25
C LEU A 29 6.42 9.85 -7.20
N LYS A 30 7.69 10.10 -7.44
CA LYS A 30 8.14 11.21 -8.28
C LYS A 30 7.99 10.92 -9.78
N ASN A 31 8.22 9.69 -10.20
CA ASN A 31 8.42 9.37 -11.63
C ASN A 31 7.36 8.45 -12.24
N GLU A 32 6.50 7.82 -11.43
CA GLU A 32 5.60 6.78 -11.91
C GLU A 32 4.15 7.13 -11.64
N ASN A 33 3.24 6.39 -12.28
CA ASN A 33 1.82 6.45 -11.92
C ASN A 33 1.62 5.63 -10.65
N VAL A 34 1.06 6.27 -9.63
CA VAL A 34 0.93 5.65 -8.31
C VAL A 34 -0.52 5.70 -7.84
N LEU A 35 -1.00 4.56 -7.36
CA LEU A 35 -2.29 4.45 -6.69
C LEU A 35 -2.06 4.18 -5.21
N ILE A 36 -2.87 4.80 -4.37
CA ILE A 36 -2.87 4.55 -2.92
C ILE A 36 -4.30 4.24 -2.52
N PRO A 37 -4.59 3.00 -2.07
CA PRO A 37 -5.95 2.70 -1.63
C PRO A 37 -6.28 3.40 -0.31
N TRP A 38 -7.53 3.80 -0.16
CA TRP A 38 -8.00 4.48 1.05
C TRP A 38 -7.71 3.66 2.32
N THR A 39 -7.73 2.33 2.20
CA THR A 39 -7.43 1.43 3.34
C THR A 39 -6.01 1.60 3.84
N ALA A 40 -5.05 1.76 2.92
CA ALA A 40 -3.65 2.02 3.30
C ALA A 40 -3.52 3.39 3.97
N LEU A 41 -4.23 4.39 3.47
CA LEU A 41 -4.23 5.73 4.09
C LEU A 41 -4.85 5.69 5.48
N THR A 42 -5.94 4.93 5.65
CA THR A 42 -6.58 4.79 6.96
C THR A 42 -5.62 4.18 7.98
N GLU A 43 -4.93 3.11 7.58
CA GLU A 43 -3.96 2.47 8.47
C GLU A 43 -2.78 3.39 8.79
N LEU A 44 -2.28 4.10 7.80
CA LEU A 44 -1.21 5.07 8.02
C LEU A 44 -1.65 6.15 9.01
N PHE A 45 -2.86 6.67 8.84
CA PHE A 45 -3.41 7.69 9.72
C PHE A 45 -3.56 7.15 11.15
N ASP A 46 -4.15 5.96 11.29
CA ASP A 46 -4.31 5.30 12.59
C ASP A 46 -2.98 5.10 13.30
N ILE A 47 -2.02 4.48 12.65
CA ILE A 47 -0.72 4.17 13.24
C ILE A 47 0.02 5.46 13.62
N THR A 48 0.01 6.46 12.73
CA THR A 48 0.66 7.73 13.01
C THR A 48 0.00 8.45 14.17
N CYS A 49 -1.32 8.49 14.19
CA CYS A 49 -2.08 9.17 15.23
C CYS A 49 -1.76 8.58 16.61
N ARG A 50 -1.74 7.24 16.71
CA ARG A 50 -1.44 6.57 17.97
C ARG A 50 0.00 6.77 18.43
N LYS A 51 0.95 6.86 17.51
CA LYS A 51 2.38 6.96 17.85
C LYS A 51 2.88 8.39 17.96
N LYS A 52 2.36 9.31 17.15
CA LYS A 52 2.91 10.65 17.00
C LYS A 52 1.87 11.75 17.12
N GLY A 53 0.61 11.42 17.26
CA GLY A 53 -0.47 12.39 17.43
C GLY A 53 -1.18 12.76 16.14
N GLU A 54 -2.33 13.38 16.33
CA GLU A 54 -3.25 13.74 15.24
C GLU A 54 -2.63 14.73 14.25
N ASP A 55 -1.88 15.72 14.77
CA ASP A 55 -1.28 16.73 13.90
C ASP A 55 -0.30 16.13 12.90
N VAL A 56 0.51 15.17 13.33
CA VAL A 56 1.45 14.49 12.44
C VAL A 56 0.69 13.62 11.44
N ALA A 57 -0.38 12.94 11.89
CA ALA A 57 -1.19 12.13 11.00
C ALA A 57 -1.81 12.98 9.89
N GLU A 58 -2.36 14.13 10.22
CA GLU A 58 -2.94 15.05 9.25
C GLU A 58 -1.89 15.58 8.27
N LEU A 59 -0.70 15.90 8.78
CA LEU A 59 0.40 16.37 7.93
C LEU A 59 0.81 15.31 6.91
N ARG A 60 1.00 14.08 7.36
CA ARG A 60 1.38 12.97 6.48
C ARG A 60 0.34 12.71 5.41
N TYR A 61 -0.92 12.73 5.79
CA TYR A 61 -2.02 12.59 4.86
C TYR A 61 -2.00 13.68 3.80
N ALA A 62 -1.85 14.94 4.22
CA ALA A 62 -1.77 16.07 3.29
C ALA A 62 -0.59 15.94 2.33
N MET A 63 0.56 15.47 2.81
CA MET A 63 1.73 15.26 1.98
C MET A 63 1.46 14.24 0.87
N LEU A 64 0.79 13.13 1.20
CA LEU A 64 0.48 12.11 0.21
C LEU A 64 -0.55 12.59 -0.81
N LYS A 65 -1.55 13.35 -0.37
CA LYS A 65 -2.51 13.94 -1.31
C LYS A 65 -1.87 14.89 -2.31
N ARG A 66 -0.78 15.53 -1.93
CA ARG A 66 -0.03 16.46 -2.80
C ARG A 66 1.06 15.80 -3.61
N SER A 67 1.31 14.51 -3.38
CA SER A 67 2.43 13.80 -4.01
C SER A 67 2.22 13.49 -5.48
N GLY A 68 1.02 13.70 -6.00
CA GLY A 68 0.66 13.29 -7.36
C GLY A 68 0.09 11.89 -7.45
N ALA A 69 0.09 11.13 -6.36
CA ALA A 69 -0.54 9.81 -6.34
C ALA A 69 -2.07 9.96 -6.39
N HIS A 70 -2.71 8.98 -7.00
CA HIS A 70 -4.18 8.92 -7.06
C HIS A 70 -4.70 8.04 -5.95
N VAL A 71 -5.60 8.59 -5.13
CA VAL A 71 -6.22 7.82 -4.05
C VAL A 71 -7.41 7.04 -4.62
N ILE A 72 -7.46 5.75 -4.31
CA ILE A 72 -8.61 4.92 -4.64
C ILE A 72 -9.57 5.02 -3.46
N TRP A 73 -10.71 5.68 -3.68
CA TRP A 73 -11.69 5.95 -2.63
C TRP A 73 -12.80 4.90 -2.54
N GLN A 74 -13.05 4.17 -3.62
CA GLN A 74 -14.23 3.32 -3.73
C GLN A 74 -13.87 1.86 -3.85
N ALA A 75 -14.70 1.03 -3.24
CA ALA A 75 -14.69 -0.41 -3.46
C ALA A 75 -15.99 -0.78 -4.17
N ASP A 76 -15.90 -1.53 -5.25
CA ASP A 76 -17.06 -2.06 -5.92
C ASP A 76 -17.19 -3.56 -5.64
N GLU A 77 -18.20 -4.17 -6.25
CA GLU A 77 -18.47 -5.60 -6.05
C GLU A 77 -17.26 -6.47 -6.45
N SER A 78 -16.55 -6.09 -7.51
CA SER A 78 -15.39 -6.88 -7.96
C SER A 78 -14.27 -6.89 -6.91
N VAL A 79 -14.05 -5.76 -6.23
CA VAL A 79 -13.07 -5.68 -5.16
C VAL A 79 -13.48 -6.54 -3.97
N LEU A 80 -14.75 -6.48 -3.60
CA LEU A 80 -15.29 -7.28 -2.50
C LEU A 80 -15.06 -8.77 -2.75
N ILE A 81 -15.43 -9.24 -3.93
CA ILE A 81 -15.33 -10.65 -4.27
C ILE A 81 -13.85 -11.08 -4.36
N SER A 82 -13.02 -10.28 -5.03
CA SER A 82 -11.59 -10.56 -5.15
C SER A 82 -10.91 -10.62 -3.79
N ALA A 83 -11.18 -9.66 -2.90
CA ALA A 83 -10.62 -9.65 -1.56
C ALA A 83 -11.08 -10.87 -0.75
N GLY A 84 -12.36 -11.22 -0.88
CA GLY A 84 -12.91 -12.40 -0.22
C GLY A 84 -12.23 -13.68 -0.67
N MET A 85 -12.00 -13.83 -1.97
CA MET A 85 -11.30 -15.00 -2.53
C MET A 85 -9.86 -15.06 -2.04
N ILE A 86 -9.15 -13.92 -2.06
CA ILE A 86 -7.77 -13.85 -1.56
C ILE A 86 -7.73 -14.26 -0.10
N LYS A 87 -8.62 -13.71 0.71
CA LYS A 87 -8.66 -14.01 2.14
C LYS A 87 -9.01 -15.48 2.42
N ALA A 88 -9.88 -16.06 1.61
CA ALA A 88 -10.32 -17.45 1.79
C ALA A 88 -9.20 -18.45 1.50
N PHE A 89 -8.34 -18.16 0.52
CA PHE A 89 -7.35 -19.12 0.03
C PHE A 89 -5.91 -18.80 0.40
N HIS A 90 -5.66 -17.67 1.08
CA HIS A 90 -4.31 -17.26 1.44
C HIS A 90 -4.26 -16.71 2.86
N ARG A 91 -3.09 -16.84 3.49
CA ARG A 91 -2.88 -16.34 4.87
C ARG A 91 -2.43 -14.89 4.84
N VAL A 92 -3.38 -14.00 4.67
CA VAL A 92 -3.15 -12.55 4.72
C VAL A 92 -4.23 -11.92 5.59
N SER A 93 -3.93 -10.75 6.14
CA SER A 93 -4.91 -10.00 6.92
C SER A 93 -6.03 -9.51 6.02
N PHE A 94 -7.14 -9.11 6.65
CA PHE A 94 -8.28 -8.53 5.93
C PHE A 94 -7.86 -7.29 5.16
N ALA A 95 -7.11 -6.40 5.80
CA ALA A 95 -6.65 -5.17 5.14
C ALA A 95 -5.75 -5.48 3.95
N ASP A 96 -4.81 -6.42 4.10
CA ASP A 96 -3.90 -6.78 3.01
C ASP A 96 -4.62 -7.46 1.86
N ALA A 97 -5.66 -8.25 2.14
CA ALA A 97 -6.48 -8.84 1.09
C ALA A 97 -7.18 -7.78 0.26
N ILE A 98 -7.70 -6.74 0.91
CA ILE A 98 -8.34 -5.61 0.20
C ILE A 98 -7.31 -4.86 -0.64
N ILE A 99 -6.15 -4.55 -0.08
CA ILE A 99 -5.09 -3.85 -0.79
C ILE A 99 -4.65 -4.65 -2.02
N ALA A 100 -4.43 -5.96 -1.85
CA ALA A 100 -4.06 -6.84 -2.96
C ALA A 100 -5.13 -6.88 -4.04
N SER A 101 -6.41 -6.87 -3.66
CA SER A 101 -7.50 -6.88 -4.62
C SER A 101 -7.52 -5.64 -5.51
N TYR A 102 -7.16 -4.48 -4.96
CA TYR A 102 -7.01 -3.27 -5.76
C TYR A 102 -5.83 -3.40 -6.74
N ALA A 103 -4.72 -3.99 -6.29
CA ALA A 103 -3.57 -4.17 -7.17
C ALA A 103 -3.92 -5.07 -8.36
N VAL A 104 -4.69 -6.13 -8.13
CA VAL A 104 -5.17 -7.01 -9.19
C VAL A 104 -6.10 -6.26 -10.13
N LYS A 105 -7.08 -5.54 -9.57
CA LYS A 105 -8.09 -4.82 -10.36
C LYS A 105 -7.47 -3.81 -11.31
N TYR A 106 -6.50 -3.04 -10.82
CA TYR A 106 -5.87 -1.97 -11.59
C TYR A 106 -4.60 -2.41 -12.31
N ASP A 107 -4.27 -3.69 -12.22
CA ASP A 107 -3.08 -4.28 -12.87
C ASP A 107 -1.82 -3.47 -12.59
N THR A 108 -1.56 -3.24 -11.31
CA THR A 108 -0.41 -2.47 -10.83
C THR A 108 0.58 -3.38 -10.12
N ILE A 109 1.80 -2.87 -9.95
CA ILE A 109 2.80 -3.54 -9.13
C ILE A 109 2.59 -3.12 -7.68
N LEU A 110 2.31 -4.09 -6.82
CA LEU A 110 2.13 -3.84 -5.39
C LEU A 110 3.48 -3.69 -4.71
N VAL A 111 3.75 -2.49 -4.18
CA VAL A 111 4.99 -2.22 -3.44
C VAL A 111 4.69 -2.36 -1.95
N HIS A 112 5.45 -3.21 -1.26
CA HIS A 112 5.22 -3.50 0.15
C HIS A 112 6.54 -3.74 0.90
N LYS A 113 6.45 -3.78 2.22
CA LYS A 113 7.56 -4.10 3.10
C LYS A 113 7.11 -5.09 4.17
N ASP A 114 6.16 -5.95 3.83
CA ASP A 114 5.54 -6.88 4.77
C ASP A 114 5.68 -8.31 4.24
N PRO A 115 6.44 -9.18 4.95
CA PRO A 115 6.61 -10.57 4.52
C PRO A 115 5.29 -11.35 4.39
N GLU A 116 4.21 -10.90 5.03
CA GLU A 116 2.89 -11.54 4.90
C GLU A 116 2.46 -11.65 3.44
N PHE A 117 2.82 -10.66 2.59
CA PHE A 117 2.45 -10.69 1.18
C PHE A 117 3.12 -11.82 0.39
N GLU A 118 4.14 -12.47 0.93
CA GLU A 118 4.75 -13.62 0.26
C GLU A 118 3.75 -14.75 0.05
N ALA A 119 2.70 -14.83 0.87
CA ALA A 119 1.62 -15.78 0.68
C ALA A 119 0.89 -15.60 -0.66
N LEU A 120 1.01 -14.43 -1.27
CA LEU A 120 0.38 -14.11 -2.56
C LEU A 120 1.35 -14.19 -3.74
N PHE A 121 2.54 -14.74 -3.53
CA PHE A 121 3.53 -14.89 -4.59
C PHE A 121 2.92 -15.67 -5.76
N GLY A 122 3.06 -15.11 -6.95
CA GLY A 122 2.49 -15.71 -8.16
C GLY A 122 1.04 -15.32 -8.45
N GLN A 123 0.34 -14.65 -7.51
CA GLN A 123 -1.03 -14.21 -7.70
C GLN A 123 -1.13 -12.82 -8.31
N LEU A 124 -0.13 -11.98 -8.07
CA LEU A 124 -0.06 -10.62 -8.59
C LEU A 124 1.40 -10.21 -8.64
N GLU A 125 1.69 -9.14 -9.38
CA GLU A 125 3.06 -8.63 -9.45
C GLU A 125 3.35 -7.76 -8.24
N MET A 126 4.47 -8.03 -7.57
CA MET A 126 4.85 -7.33 -6.33
C MET A 126 6.31 -6.92 -6.37
N GLU A 127 6.62 -5.82 -5.69
CA GLU A 127 7.98 -5.40 -5.42
C GLU A 127 8.14 -5.26 -3.91
N ALA A 128 8.97 -6.11 -3.31
CA ALA A 128 9.22 -6.04 -1.87
C ALA A 128 10.36 -5.06 -1.59
N LEU A 129 10.12 -4.13 -0.66
CA LEU A 129 11.18 -3.31 -0.09
C LEU A 129 11.96 -4.15 0.93
N PRO A 130 13.19 -3.74 1.28
CA PRO A 130 13.95 -4.52 2.28
C PRO A 130 13.17 -4.66 3.58
N TYR A 131 13.00 -5.91 4.05
CA TYR A 131 12.27 -6.16 5.29
C TYR A 131 13.11 -5.72 6.49
N LYS A 132 12.43 -5.43 7.60
CA LYS A 132 13.11 -5.13 8.85
C LYS A 132 13.85 -6.37 9.34
N ASN A 133 15.07 -6.15 9.83
CA ASN A 133 15.80 -7.21 10.52
C ASN A 133 15.35 -7.27 11.97
N ASP A 134 15.18 -8.46 12.45
CA ASP A 134 14.84 -8.69 13.86
C ASP A 134 16.10 -8.62 14.74
#